data_83ceee60794b784d76342b150122866f
#
_entry.id   83ceee60794b784d76342b150122866f
#
_cell.length_a   1.000
_cell.length_b   1.000
_cell.length_c   1.000
_cell.angle_alpha   90.00
_cell.angle_beta   90.00
_cell.angle_gamma   90.00
#
_symmetry.space_group_name_H-M   'P 1'
#
loop_
_entity.id
_entity.type
_entity.pdbx_description
1 polymer ?
#
loop_
_entity_poly.entity_id
_entity_poly.type
_entity_poly.pdbx_seq_one_letter_code
_entity_poly.pdbx_strand_id
1 'polypeptide(L)'
;MSVNIAWPIKSRELHSHHFDSTIWNDFKFRNDDIIIATYAKSGTTWMQQIVAQMLFNGDPDLAVAEMSPWLDLRVPPKEVKLPQIEAQTHRRIIKTHLPLDALVYSPKAKYIYIGRDGRDVLWSMYNHHVNANQAWYEALNDTPGRVGPPIEPPPADIRQYWRDWMDRDGHPFWPFWENLRVWWQIRELPNVLFIHFNDLKRDMPGEMRRIARFLDIPLDEGRWPAILEYCSFDWMKKNAAKTVPLGGAFWDGGAEVFINKGVNGRWRDTLTADESAEYEARAVRELGPECARWLAHGHGT
;
A
#
# COMPACT_ATOMS: atom_id res chain seq x y z
N MET A 1 -24.42 1.92 -26.50
CA MET A 1 -23.24 2.68 -26.96
C MET A 1 -22.06 2.22 -26.13
N SER A 2 -21.04 1.61 -26.74
CA SER A 2 -19.82 1.23 -26.02
C SER A 2 -19.06 2.53 -25.71
N VAL A 3 -18.94 2.85 -24.43
CA VAL A 3 -18.08 3.95 -23.99
C VAL A 3 -16.64 3.57 -24.36
N ASN A 4 -16.01 4.38 -25.18
CA ASN A 4 -14.60 4.15 -25.52
C ASN A 4 -13.75 4.56 -24.31
N ILE A 5 -13.29 3.59 -23.52
CA ILE A 5 -12.50 3.82 -22.32
C ILE A 5 -11.05 4.05 -22.74
N ALA A 6 -10.49 5.20 -22.38
CA ALA A 6 -9.05 5.46 -22.49
C ALA A 6 -8.33 4.81 -21.29
N TRP A 7 -7.66 3.70 -21.56
CA TRP A 7 -6.87 3.02 -20.53
C TRP A 7 -5.54 3.72 -20.26
N PRO A 8 -5.05 3.71 -19.01
CA PRO A 8 -3.73 4.27 -18.69
C PRO A 8 -2.62 3.58 -19.47
N ILE A 9 -1.62 4.38 -19.85
CA ILE A 9 -0.42 3.89 -20.54
C ILE A 9 0.79 4.28 -19.69
N LYS A 10 1.69 3.31 -19.46
CA LYS A 10 2.96 3.56 -18.83
C LYS A 10 3.77 4.55 -19.67
N SER A 11 4.24 5.63 -19.08
CA SER A 11 4.96 6.70 -19.76
C SER A 11 6.41 6.88 -19.31
N ARG A 12 6.80 6.25 -18.20
CA ARG A 12 8.17 6.30 -17.68
C ARG A 12 8.58 5.04 -16.95
N GLU A 13 9.90 4.86 -16.79
CA GLU A 13 10.49 3.91 -15.86
C GLU A 13 10.82 4.64 -14.55
N LEU A 14 10.67 3.92 -13.43
CA LEU A 14 11.02 4.41 -12.11
C LEU A 14 11.99 3.44 -11.43
N HIS A 15 13.15 3.96 -11.06
CA HIS A 15 14.18 3.24 -10.35
C HIS A 15 14.59 4.03 -9.10
N SER A 16 14.81 3.32 -7.99
CA SER A 16 15.30 3.92 -6.74
C SER A 16 15.96 2.85 -5.87
N HIS A 17 16.27 3.17 -4.62
CA HIS A 17 16.68 2.17 -3.64
C HIS A 17 15.61 1.08 -3.41
N HIS A 18 14.31 1.36 -3.63
CA HIS A 18 13.22 0.38 -3.51
C HIS A 18 12.74 -0.13 -4.86
N PHE A 19 12.57 0.74 -5.85
CA PHE A 19 11.84 0.43 -7.07
C PHE A 19 12.72 -0.06 -8.23
N ASP A 20 12.17 -1.02 -8.93
CA ASP A 20 12.45 -1.33 -10.32
C ASP A 20 11.12 -1.55 -11.05
N SER A 21 10.62 -0.51 -11.72
CA SER A 21 9.35 -0.58 -12.45
C SER A 21 9.40 -1.45 -13.71
N THR A 22 10.62 -1.80 -14.19
CA THR A 22 10.78 -2.64 -15.39
C THR A 22 10.31 -4.07 -15.15
N ILE A 23 10.22 -4.52 -13.89
CA ILE A 23 9.68 -5.84 -13.54
C ILE A 23 8.25 -6.02 -14.10
N TRP A 24 7.46 -4.95 -14.13
CA TRP A 24 6.12 -4.99 -14.69
C TRP A 24 6.08 -5.18 -16.22
N ASN A 25 7.15 -4.89 -16.94
CA ASN A 25 7.21 -5.13 -18.39
C ASN A 25 7.22 -6.63 -18.72
N ASP A 26 7.78 -7.44 -17.81
CA ASP A 26 7.87 -8.89 -17.96
C ASP A 26 6.73 -9.64 -17.24
N PHE A 27 5.89 -8.92 -16.48
CA PHE A 27 4.77 -9.53 -15.77
C PHE A 27 3.63 -9.91 -16.71
N LYS A 28 3.27 -11.19 -16.71
CA LYS A 28 2.17 -11.72 -17.55
C LYS A 28 0.85 -11.66 -16.79
N PHE A 29 0.03 -10.68 -17.12
CA PHE A 29 -1.30 -10.52 -16.53
C PHE A 29 -2.23 -11.68 -16.85
N ARG A 30 -2.96 -12.14 -15.82
CA ARG A 30 -4.13 -13.01 -15.94
C ARG A 30 -5.42 -12.17 -15.90
N ASN A 31 -6.52 -12.74 -16.38
CA ASN A 31 -7.79 -12.01 -16.48
C ASN A 31 -8.42 -11.61 -15.13
N ASP A 32 -7.98 -12.22 -14.07
CA ASP A 32 -8.55 -12.08 -12.72
C ASP A 32 -7.55 -11.63 -11.68
N ASP A 33 -6.37 -11.17 -12.10
CA ASP A 33 -5.36 -10.61 -11.18
C ASP A 33 -5.95 -9.45 -10.37
N ILE A 34 -5.61 -9.42 -9.10
CA ILE A 34 -5.95 -8.32 -8.18
C ILE A 34 -4.67 -7.55 -7.86
N ILE A 35 -4.67 -6.26 -8.19
CA ILE A 35 -3.56 -5.37 -7.92
C ILE A 35 -3.93 -4.45 -6.75
N ILE A 36 -3.23 -4.58 -5.65
CA ILE A 36 -3.35 -3.67 -4.50
C ILE A 36 -2.32 -2.57 -4.67
N ALA A 37 -2.79 -1.40 -5.07
CA ALA A 37 -2.00 -0.21 -5.27
C ALA A 37 -2.18 0.75 -4.10
N THR A 38 -1.10 1.26 -3.57
CA THR A 38 -1.15 2.20 -2.45
C THR A 38 0.11 3.05 -2.41
N TYR A 39 0.04 4.24 -1.79
CA TYR A 39 1.24 4.76 -1.17
C TYR A 39 1.58 3.91 0.07
N ALA A 40 2.86 3.66 0.34
CA ALA A 40 3.24 2.83 1.49
C ALA A 40 2.63 3.35 2.80
N LYS A 41 2.36 2.45 3.74
CA LYS A 41 1.77 2.73 5.07
C LYS A 41 0.32 3.26 5.06
N SER A 42 -0.37 3.19 3.92
CA SER A 42 -1.79 3.54 3.81
C SER A 42 -2.76 2.40 4.19
N GLY A 43 -2.25 1.23 4.61
CA GLY A 43 -3.08 0.08 4.97
C GLY A 43 -2.92 -1.13 4.02
N THR A 44 -1.84 -1.19 3.25
CA THR A 44 -1.58 -2.24 2.26
C THR A 44 -1.66 -3.65 2.83
N THR A 45 -0.97 -3.90 3.96
CA THR A 45 -0.97 -5.23 4.61
C THR A 45 -2.37 -5.62 5.08
N TRP A 46 -3.17 -4.67 5.57
CA TRP A 46 -4.55 -4.92 5.94
C TRP A 46 -5.40 -5.26 4.72
N MET A 47 -5.24 -4.55 3.61
CA MET A 47 -5.95 -4.84 2.36
C MET A 47 -5.55 -6.21 1.79
N GLN A 48 -4.25 -6.57 1.82
CA GLN A 48 -3.77 -7.88 1.43
C GLN A 48 -4.44 -8.99 2.27
N GLN A 49 -4.51 -8.81 3.59
CA GLN A 49 -5.19 -9.72 4.50
C GLN A 49 -6.68 -9.84 4.19
N ILE A 50 -7.39 -8.72 4.02
CA ILE A 50 -8.82 -8.69 3.70
C ILE A 50 -9.11 -9.47 2.40
N VAL A 51 -8.38 -9.17 1.34
CA VAL A 51 -8.59 -9.83 0.04
C VAL A 51 -8.26 -11.32 0.13
N ALA A 52 -7.15 -11.69 0.77
CA ALA A 52 -6.76 -13.09 0.94
C ALA A 52 -7.81 -13.87 1.76
N GLN A 53 -8.26 -13.34 2.89
CA GLN A 53 -9.25 -14.01 3.74
C GLN A 53 -10.60 -14.21 3.03
N MET A 54 -11.02 -13.27 2.20
CA MET A 54 -12.23 -13.45 1.39
C MET A 54 -12.03 -14.48 0.27
N LEU A 55 -10.89 -14.48 -0.42
CA LEU A 55 -10.59 -15.46 -1.49
C LEU A 55 -10.47 -16.90 -0.98
N PHE A 56 -9.92 -17.07 0.20
CA PHE A 56 -9.65 -18.39 0.81
C PHE A 56 -10.65 -18.74 1.93
N ASN A 57 -11.79 -18.06 1.95
CA ASN A 57 -12.93 -18.38 2.81
C ASN A 57 -12.58 -18.51 4.30
N GLY A 58 -11.74 -17.59 4.80
CA GLY A 58 -11.39 -17.53 6.22
C GLY A 58 -10.44 -18.64 6.66
N ASP A 59 -9.30 -18.77 5.99
CA ASP A 59 -8.24 -19.69 6.39
C ASP A 59 -7.24 -18.95 7.31
N PRO A 60 -7.09 -19.37 8.58
CA PRO A 60 -6.18 -18.73 9.54
C PRO A 60 -4.70 -18.99 9.26
N ASP A 61 -4.37 -19.94 8.39
CA ASP A 61 -3.00 -20.37 8.13
C ASP A 61 -2.38 -19.79 6.87
N LEU A 62 -3.06 -18.84 6.22
CA LEU A 62 -2.55 -18.17 5.03
C LEU A 62 -1.27 -17.38 5.30
N ALA A 63 -0.23 -17.65 4.53
CA ALA A 63 1.00 -16.87 4.47
C ALA A 63 0.83 -15.67 3.51
N VAL A 64 0.02 -14.70 3.92
CA VAL A 64 -0.46 -13.62 3.04
C VAL A 64 0.68 -12.80 2.44
N ALA A 65 1.76 -12.58 3.18
CA ALA A 65 2.91 -11.83 2.69
C ALA A 65 3.62 -12.54 1.51
N GLU A 66 3.62 -13.87 1.49
CA GLU A 66 4.23 -14.68 0.42
C GLU A 66 3.28 -14.79 -0.78
N MET A 67 1.98 -14.89 -0.51
CA MET A 67 0.94 -15.01 -1.55
C MET A 67 0.72 -13.71 -2.33
N SER A 68 1.01 -12.57 -1.69
CA SER A 68 0.78 -11.23 -2.24
C SER A 68 2.07 -10.40 -2.28
N PRO A 69 3.01 -10.73 -3.16
CA PRO A 69 4.32 -10.10 -3.21
C PRO A 69 4.26 -8.65 -3.70
N TRP A 70 5.22 -7.84 -3.22
CA TRP A 70 5.47 -6.52 -3.76
C TRP A 70 6.29 -6.64 -5.05
N LEU A 71 5.64 -6.52 -6.20
CA LEU A 71 6.25 -6.83 -7.50
C LEU A 71 7.36 -5.85 -7.85
N ASP A 72 7.12 -4.56 -7.71
CA ASP A 72 8.07 -3.50 -8.08
C ASP A 72 9.17 -3.24 -7.04
N LEU A 73 9.18 -3.95 -5.92
CA LEU A 73 10.32 -3.92 -5.02
C LEU A 73 11.53 -4.56 -5.73
N ARG A 74 12.64 -3.84 -5.80
CA ARG A 74 13.83 -4.28 -6.51
C ARG A 74 14.45 -5.58 -5.95
N VAL A 75 14.27 -5.81 -4.64
CA VAL A 75 14.85 -6.95 -3.91
C VAL A 75 13.73 -7.87 -3.40
N PRO A 76 13.80 -9.19 -3.67
CA PRO A 76 14.73 -9.89 -4.55
C PRO A 76 14.51 -9.51 -6.02
N PRO A 77 15.47 -9.83 -6.92
CA PRO A 77 15.37 -9.48 -8.34
C PRO A 77 14.24 -10.24 -9.05
N LYS A 78 13.86 -9.75 -10.23
CA LYS A 78 12.74 -10.28 -11.01
C LYS A 78 12.87 -11.75 -11.39
N GLU A 79 14.09 -12.21 -11.62
CA GLU A 79 14.41 -13.60 -11.96
C GLU A 79 14.03 -14.59 -10.86
N VAL A 80 13.95 -14.10 -9.62
CA VAL A 80 13.47 -14.88 -8.47
C VAL A 80 11.95 -14.74 -8.32
N LYS A 81 11.42 -13.51 -8.39
CA LYS A 81 10.01 -13.24 -8.11
C LYS A 81 9.06 -13.70 -9.21
N LEU A 82 9.35 -13.41 -10.47
CA LEU A 82 8.42 -13.70 -11.56
C LEU A 82 8.08 -15.19 -11.68
N PRO A 83 9.04 -16.12 -11.61
CA PRO A 83 8.72 -17.55 -11.63
C PRO A 83 7.84 -17.99 -10.46
N GLN A 84 8.05 -17.45 -9.25
CA GLN A 84 7.26 -17.77 -8.07
C GLN A 84 5.81 -17.29 -8.24
N ILE A 85 5.62 -16.08 -8.79
CA ILE A 85 4.29 -15.52 -9.04
C ILE A 85 3.59 -16.29 -10.18
N GLU A 86 4.32 -16.67 -11.23
CA GLU A 86 3.75 -17.45 -12.33
C GLU A 86 3.34 -18.85 -11.89
N ALA A 87 4.03 -19.45 -10.92
CA ALA A 87 3.71 -20.76 -10.37
C ALA A 87 2.45 -20.76 -9.47
N GLN A 88 1.96 -19.59 -9.03
CA GLN A 88 0.74 -19.51 -8.23
C GLN A 88 -0.46 -20.02 -9.02
N THR A 89 -1.20 -20.98 -8.48
CA THR A 89 -2.38 -21.59 -9.12
C THR A 89 -3.70 -20.93 -8.73
N HIS A 90 -3.70 -20.18 -7.65
CA HIS A 90 -4.85 -19.41 -7.18
C HIS A 90 -4.96 -18.06 -7.90
N ARG A 91 -6.08 -17.34 -7.69
CA ARG A 91 -6.25 -15.95 -8.10
C ARG A 91 -5.19 -15.09 -7.42
N ARG A 92 -4.35 -14.43 -8.21
CA ARG A 92 -3.18 -13.73 -7.68
C ARG A 92 -3.53 -12.38 -7.08
N ILE A 93 -2.85 -12.04 -6.00
CA ILE A 93 -2.92 -10.74 -5.34
C ILE A 93 -1.52 -10.13 -5.41
N ILE A 94 -1.35 -9.05 -6.15
CA ILE A 94 -0.06 -8.41 -6.37
C ILE A 94 -0.07 -7.01 -5.75
N LYS A 95 1.00 -6.67 -5.05
CA LYS A 95 1.16 -5.37 -4.41
C LYS A 95 2.06 -4.46 -5.24
N THR A 96 1.68 -3.18 -5.34
CA THR A 96 2.50 -2.12 -5.93
C THR A 96 2.46 -0.84 -5.10
N HIS A 97 3.55 -0.09 -5.12
CA HIS A 97 3.63 1.27 -4.61
C HIS A 97 4.01 2.29 -5.70
N LEU A 98 4.07 1.84 -6.96
CA LEU A 98 4.36 2.72 -8.09
C LEU A 98 3.28 3.78 -8.29
N PRO A 99 3.65 4.99 -8.74
CA PRO A 99 2.71 5.89 -9.38
C PRO A 99 2.20 5.24 -10.69
N LEU A 100 0.98 5.57 -11.07
CA LEU A 100 0.29 4.94 -12.20
C LEU A 100 1.06 5.04 -13.54
N ASP A 101 1.71 6.16 -13.78
CA ASP A 101 2.46 6.45 -15.00
C ASP A 101 3.77 5.65 -15.14
N ALA A 102 4.23 5.01 -14.06
CA ALA A 102 5.33 4.05 -14.05
C ALA A 102 4.88 2.57 -14.01
N LEU A 103 3.56 2.32 -13.96
CA LEU A 103 2.98 0.99 -13.90
C LEU A 103 2.53 0.53 -15.30
N VAL A 104 2.80 -0.72 -15.67
CA VAL A 104 2.13 -1.37 -16.79
C VAL A 104 0.69 -1.67 -16.36
N TYR A 105 -0.27 -0.97 -16.99
CA TYR A 105 -1.69 -1.13 -16.68
C TYR A 105 -2.34 -2.17 -17.58
N SER A 106 -3.16 -3.03 -17.02
CA SER A 106 -3.93 -4.02 -17.78
C SER A 106 -5.42 -3.91 -17.49
N PRO A 107 -6.29 -3.75 -18.51
CA PRO A 107 -7.73 -3.78 -18.32
C PRO A 107 -8.27 -5.15 -17.88
N LYS A 108 -7.45 -6.19 -17.91
CA LYS A 108 -7.79 -7.55 -17.46
C LYS A 108 -7.74 -7.72 -15.94
N ALA A 109 -6.96 -6.88 -15.25
CA ALA A 109 -6.81 -6.91 -13.80
C ALA A 109 -7.81 -5.98 -13.11
N LYS A 110 -8.09 -6.22 -11.84
CA LYS A 110 -8.83 -5.31 -10.96
C LYS A 110 -7.87 -4.63 -9.99
N TYR A 111 -8.02 -3.34 -9.84
CA TYR A 111 -7.14 -2.50 -9.02
C TYR A 111 -7.88 -1.99 -7.79
N ILE A 112 -7.29 -2.16 -6.62
CA ILE A 112 -7.77 -1.53 -5.38
C ILE A 112 -6.71 -0.51 -4.96
N TYR A 113 -7.09 0.76 -4.92
CA TYR A 113 -6.25 1.82 -4.38
C TYR A 113 -6.72 2.18 -2.98
N ILE A 114 -5.85 2.01 -1.97
CA ILE A 114 -6.16 2.41 -0.61
C ILE A 114 -5.40 3.68 -0.23
N GLY A 115 -6.15 4.71 0.19
CA GLY A 115 -5.64 5.98 0.66
C GLY A 115 -5.77 6.18 2.15
N ARG A 116 -4.97 7.12 2.68
CA ARG A 116 -4.92 7.50 4.09
C ARG A 116 -4.37 8.91 4.21
N ASP A 117 -4.79 9.68 5.24
CA ASP A 117 -4.23 10.99 5.54
C ASP A 117 -2.69 10.94 5.58
N GLY A 118 -2.03 11.83 4.84
CA GLY A 118 -0.58 11.83 4.69
C GLY A 118 0.17 12.06 6.00
N ARG A 119 -0.44 12.76 6.95
CA ARG A 119 0.13 12.93 8.30
C ARG A 119 0.20 11.58 9.02
N ASP A 120 -0.84 10.76 8.92
CA ASP A 120 -0.85 9.40 9.49
C ASP A 120 0.08 8.44 8.74
N VAL A 121 0.19 8.61 7.43
CA VAL A 121 1.15 7.87 6.58
C VAL A 121 2.57 8.16 7.04
N LEU A 122 2.93 9.44 7.20
CA LEU A 122 4.25 9.87 7.63
C LEU A 122 4.61 9.30 9.01
N TRP A 123 3.72 9.41 10.00
CA TRP A 123 3.95 8.83 11.34
C TRP A 123 4.14 7.32 11.30
N SER A 124 3.41 6.65 10.43
CA SER A 124 3.61 5.22 10.21
C SER A 124 4.90 4.89 9.47
N MET A 125 5.32 5.77 8.54
CA MET A 125 6.56 5.63 7.79
C MET A 125 7.77 5.88 8.70
N TYR A 126 7.71 6.92 9.55
CA TYR A 126 8.75 7.18 10.54
C TYR A 126 8.95 5.99 11.47
N ASN A 127 7.85 5.43 12.02
CA ASN A 127 7.93 4.24 12.86
C ASN A 127 8.55 3.04 12.12
N HIS A 128 8.19 2.84 10.86
CA HIS A 128 8.76 1.79 10.02
C HIS A 128 10.27 1.98 9.81
N HIS A 129 10.68 3.21 9.56
CA HIS A 129 12.05 3.57 9.23
C HIS A 129 12.97 3.54 10.47
N VAL A 130 12.52 4.06 11.62
CA VAL A 130 13.27 4.04 12.89
C VAL A 130 13.54 2.63 13.40
N ASN A 131 12.63 1.69 13.13
CA ASN A 131 12.80 0.31 13.57
C ASN A 131 13.41 -0.60 12.49
N ALA A 132 13.77 -0.06 11.32
CA ALA A 132 14.48 -0.83 10.31
C ALA A 132 15.88 -1.20 10.82
N ASN A 133 16.24 -2.48 10.69
CA ASN A 133 17.53 -2.98 11.17
C ASN A 133 18.62 -2.97 10.07
N GLN A 134 19.83 -3.35 10.44
CA GLN A 134 20.97 -3.37 9.54
C GLN A 134 20.70 -4.22 8.28
N ALA A 135 20.06 -5.39 8.41
CA ALA A 135 19.76 -6.25 7.27
C ALA A 135 18.81 -5.60 6.25
N TRP A 136 17.88 -4.74 6.70
CA TRP A 136 17.03 -3.96 5.82
C TRP A 136 17.82 -2.94 4.99
N TYR A 137 18.75 -2.22 5.65
CA TYR A 137 19.62 -1.25 4.95
C TYR A 137 20.55 -1.95 3.96
N GLU A 138 21.18 -3.05 4.34
CA GLU A 138 22.04 -3.86 3.46
C GLU A 138 21.26 -4.37 2.24
N ALA A 139 20.06 -4.91 2.44
CA ALA A 139 19.22 -5.39 1.34
C ALA A 139 18.90 -4.28 0.32
N LEU A 140 18.65 -3.06 0.75
CA LEU A 140 18.30 -1.95 -0.13
C LEU A 140 19.51 -1.21 -0.70
N ASN A 141 20.58 -1.09 0.08
CA ASN A 141 21.73 -0.28 -0.30
C ASN A 141 22.80 -1.06 -1.06
N ASP A 142 23.04 -2.32 -0.67
CA ASP A 142 24.17 -3.09 -1.15
C ASP A 142 23.80 -4.08 -2.26
N THR A 143 22.50 -4.41 -2.41
CA THR A 143 22.05 -5.25 -3.53
C THR A 143 22.27 -4.52 -4.87
N PRO A 144 22.89 -5.16 -5.86
CA PRO A 144 23.13 -4.59 -7.20
C PRO A 144 21.86 -4.04 -7.86
N GLY A 145 22.02 -2.99 -8.67
CA GLY A 145 20.91 -2.35 -9.40
C GLY A 145 20.24 -1.19 -8.66
N ARG A 146 20.76 -0.75 -7.52
CA ARG A 146 20.28 0.48 -6.86
C ARG A 146 20.58 1.70 -7.73
N VAL A 147 19.57 2.54 -7.86
CA VAL A 147 19.67 3.85 -8.53
C VAL A 147 19.47 4.95 -7.49
N GLY A 148 20.28 5.99 -7.56
CA GLY A 148 20.26 7.11 -6.61
C GLY A 148 21.03 6.83 -5.32
N PRO A 149 20.95 7.73 -4.34
CA PRO A 149 21.66 7.63 -3.07
C PRO A 149 21.17 6.45 -2.24
N PRO A 150 21.98 5.94 -1.31
CA PRO A 150 21.52 4.98 -0.32
C PRO A 150 20.42 5.59 0.54
N ILE A 151 19.56 4.73 1.09
CA ILE A 151 18.64 5.16 2.12
C ILE A 151 19.39 5.20 3.46
N GLU A 152 19.32 6.35 4.11
CA GLU A 152 20.01 6.61 5.38
C GLU A 152 19.05 6.44 6.56
N PRO A 153 19.53 6.16 7.78
CA PRO A 153 18.70 6.17 8.96
C PRO A 153 17.94 7.50 9.13
N PRO A 154 16.71 7.47 9.66
CA PRO A 154 15.93 8.68 9.83
C PRO A 154 16.52 9.58 10.94
N PRO A 155 16.26 10.90 10.91
CA PRO A 155 16.58 11.75 12.03
C PRO A 155 15.87 11.28 13.30
N ALA A 156 16.51 11.47 14.46
CA ALA A 156 15.92 11.08 15.74
C ALA A 156 14.66 11.91 16.09
N ASP A 157 14.58 13.14 15.58
CA ASP A 157 13.43 14.03 15.77
C ASP A 157 12.42 13.83 14.64
N ILE A 158 11.21 13.38 14.98
CA ILE A 158 10.09 13.22 14.04
C ILE A 158 9.66 14.55 13.40
N ARG A 159 9.89 15.69 14.05
CA ARG A 159 9.60 17.01 13.47
C ARG A 159 10.57 17.35 12.33
N GLN A 160 11.85 16.94 12.45
CA GLN A 160 12.79 17.06 11.33
C GLN A 160 12.38 16.16 10.18
N TYR A 161 11.97 14.91 10.47
CA TYR A 161 11.46 13.98 9.46
C TYR A 161 10.20 14.53 8.75
N TRP A 162 9.31 15.18 9.51
CA TRP A 162 8.12 15.87 8.98
C TRP A 162 8.50 16.99 8.01
N ARG A 163 9.42 17.88 8.40
CA ARG A 163 9.89 18.97 7.54
C ARG A 163 10.53 18.46 6.26
N ASP A 164 11.42 17.46 6.38
CA ASP A 164 12.07 16.85 5.23
C ASP A 164 11.07 16.20 4.27
N TRP A 165 10.05 15.55 4.80
CA TRP A 165 9.00 14.94 4.02
C TRP A 165 8.10 15.97 3.32
N MET A 166 7.75 17.03 4.02
CA MET A 166 6.98 18.14 3.46
C MET A 166 7.77 18.88 2.37
N ASP A 167 9.03 19.25 2.61
CA ASP A 167 9.83 20.03 1.69
C ASP A 167 10.19 19.29 0.40
N ARG A 168 10.40 17.97 0.51
CA ARG A 168 10.91 17.11 -0.56
C ARG A 168 9.95 15.99 -0.97
N ASP A 169 8.65 16.22 -0.88
CA ASP A 169 7.57 15.31 -1.29
C ASP A 169 7.83 13.83 -1.01
N GLY A 170 7.65 13.41 0.23
CA GLY A 170 7.76 12.01 0.63
C GLY A 170 9.16 11.53 1.01
N HIS A 171 10.18 12.43 0.96
CA HIS A 171 11.56 12.05 1.32
C HIS A 171 11.62 11.33 2.71
N PRO A 172 12.48 10.31 2.89
CA PRO A 172 13.47 9.75 1.95
C PRO A 172 12.93 8.68 0.99
N PHE A 173 11.64 8.44 1.01
CA PHE A 173 11.04 7.42 0.16
C PHE A 173 10.73 7.99 -1.25
N TRP A 174 9.51 8.03 -1.68
CA TRP A 174 9.10 8.49 -3.02
C TRP A 174 7.99 9.52 -2.94
N PRO A 175 7.72 10.28 -4.02
CA PRO A 175 6.73 11.34 -4.03
C PRO A 175 5.35 10.88 -3.59
N PHE A 176 4.80 11.54 -2.57
CA PHE A 176 3.48 11.23 -2.00
C PHE A 176 2.34 11.85 -2.81
N TRP A 177 2.47 13.15 -3.09
CA TRP A 177 1.41 13.89 -3.80
C TRP A 177 1.26 13.41 -5.24
N GLU A 178 2.38 13.16 -5.92
CA GLU A 178 2.37 12.63 -7.29
C GLU A 178 1.66 11.28 -7.36
N ASN A 179 2.00 10.35 -6.45
CA ASN A 179 1.38 9.02 -6.42
C ASN A 179 -0.15 9.11 -6.30
N LEU A 180 -0.64 9.91 -5.34
CA LEU A 180 -2.08 10.12 -5.15
C LEU A 180 -2.74 10.75 -6.37
N ARG A 181 -2.15 11.81 -6.91
CA ARG A 181 -2.71 12.56 -8.03
C ARG A 181 -2.92 11.69 -9.27
N VAL A 182 -1.92 10.89 -9.64
CA VAL A 182 -2.01 10.07 -10.86
C VAL A 182 -2.99 8.90 -10.69
N TRP A 183 -3.10 8.32 -9.49
CA TRP A 183 -4.12 7.29 -9.22
C TRP A 183 -5.52 7.89 -9.16
N TRP A 184 -5.70 9.06 -8.56
CA TRP A 184 -7.01 9.72 -8.45
C TRP A 184 -7.67 10.00 -9.80
N GLN A 185 -6.88 10.26 -10.84
CA GLN A 185 -7.37 10.52 -12.20
C GLN A 185 -8.15 9.36 -12.80
N ILE A 186 -7.89 8.14 -12.35
CA ILE A 186 -8.53 6.93 -12.90
C ILE A 186 -9.56 6.29 -11.95
N ARG A 187 -9.97 7.00 -10.88
CA ARG A 187 -10.90 6.48 -9.87
C ARG A 187 -12.25 6.02 -10.41
N GLU A 188 -12.66 6.55 -11.57
CA GLU A 188 -13.93 6.23 -12.23
C GLU A 188 -13.82 5.05 -13.23
N LEU A 189 -12.64 4.47 -13.41
CA LEU A 189 -12.51 3.31 -14.30
C LEU A 189 -13.21 2.08 -13.69
N PRO A 190 -13.90 1.26 -14.52
CA PRO A 190 -14.74 0.17 -14.02
C PRO A 190 -13.97 -0.96 -13.33
N ASN A 191 -12.66 -1.02 -13.53
CA ASN A 191 -11.77 -2.00 -12.91
C ASN A 191 -10.89 -1.39 -11.80
N VAL A 192 -11.26 -0.21 -11.28
CA VAL A 192 -10.56 0.50 -10.19
C VAL A 192 -11.52 0.75 -9.04
N LEU A 193 -11.11 0.41 -7.83
CA LEU A 193 -11.86 0.67 -6.60
C LEU A 193 -11.01 1.48 -5.63
N PHE A 194 -11.50 2.64 -5.21
CA PHE A 194 -10.88 3.43 -4.16
C PHE A 194 -11.45 3.07 -2.79
N ILE A 195 -10.57 2.78 -1.85
CA ILE A 195 -10.85 2.47 -0.44
C ILE A 195 -10.11 3.47 0.42
N HIS A 196 -10.70 3.89 1.52
CA HIS A 196 -10.03 4.75 2.48
C HIS A 196 -9.83 4.03 3.82
N PHE A 197 -8.66 4.24 4.43
CA PHE A 197 -8.31 3.61 5.71
C PHE A 197 -9.31 3.95 6.83
N ASN A 198 -9.82 5.19 6.87
CA ASN A 198 -10.83 5.60 7.85
C ASN A 198 -12.16 4.88 7.65
N ASP A 199 -12.56 4.64 6.40
CA ASP A 199 -13.81 3.94 6.09
C ASP A 199 -13.73 2.48 6.54
N LEU A 200 -12.61 1.80 6.26
CA LEU A 200 -12.35 0.46 6.80
C LEU A 200 -12.37 0.43 8.33
N LYS A 201 -11.83 1.45 9.01
CA LYS A 201 -11.87 1.51 10.47
C LYS A 201 -13.28 1.77 11.02
N ARG A 202 -14.09 2.51 10.30
CA ARG A 202 -15.46 2.86 10.72
C ARG A 202 -16.43 1.70 10.49
N ASP A 203 -16.35 1.06 9.33
CA ASP A 203 -17.21 -0.04 8.92
C ASP A 203 -16.44 -1.08 8.09
N MET A 204 -15.59 -1.86 8.75
CA MET A 204 -14.85 -2.94 8.08
C MET A 204 -15.78 -3.94 7.38
N PRO A 205 -16.85 -4.45 7.99
CA PRO A 205 -17.73 -5.41 7.32
C PRO A 205 -18.40 -4.85 6.05
N GLY A 206 -18.88 -3.61 6.08
CA GLY A 206 -19.48 -2.95 4.92
C GLY A 206 -18.49 -2.73 3.78
N GLU A 207 -17.30 -2.23 4.08
CA GLU A 207 -16.23 -2.04 3.09
C GLU A 207 -15.74 -3.38 2.51
N MET A 208 -15.61 -4.42 3.32
CA MET A 208 -15.26 -5.77 2.85
C MET A 208 -16.31 -6.32 1.89
N ARG A 209 -17.60 -6.14 2.17
CA ARG A 209 -18.67 -6.51 1.23
C ARG A 209 -18.62 -5.69 -0.06
N ARG A 210 -18.25 -4.42 0.00
CA ARG A 210 -18.04 -3.57 -1.19
C ARG A 210 -16.87 -4.08 -2.04
N ILE A 211 -15.76 -4.44 -1.40
CA ILE A 211 -14.58 -5.04 -2.06
C ILE A 211 -14.95 -6.40 -2.68
N ALA A 212 -15.67 -7.26 -1.96
CA ALA A 212 -16.08 -8.57 -2.47
C ALA A 212 -16.95 -8.46 -3.73
N ARG A 213 -17.92 -7.53 -3.74
CA ARG A 213 -18.74 -7.25 -4.93
C ARG A 213 -17.90 -6.77 -6.10
N PHE A 214 -16.97 -5.84 -5.86
CA PHE A 214 -16.08 -5.33 -6.90
C PHE A 214 -15.18 -6.42 -7.49
N LEU A 215 -14.68 -7.32 -6.63
CA LEU A 215 -13.79 -8.41 -7.04
C LEU A 215 -14.54 -9.65 -7.56
N ASP A 216 -15.88 -9.66 -7.53
CA ASP A 216 -16.71 -10.84 -7.84
C ASP A 216 -16.35 -12.06 -6.98
N ILE A 217 -16.12 -11.83 -5.68
CA ILE A 217 -15.85 -12.88 -4.69
C ILE A 217 -17.16 -13.24 -4.01
N PRO A 218 -17.67 -14.48 -4.17
CA PRO A 218 -18.82 -14.94 -3.41
C PRO A 218 -18.44 -15.07 -1.92
N LEU A 219 -19.25 -14.51 -1.03
CA LEU A 219 -19.04 -14.60 0.40
C LEU A 219 -19.87 -15.75 0.97
N ASP A 220 -19.23 -16.61 1.75
CA ASP A 220 -19.89 -17.62 2.56
C ASP A 220 -20.31 -17.00 3.91
N GLU A 221 -21.59 -16.78 4.10
CA GLU A 221 -22.13 -16.18 5.33
C GLU A 221 -21.85 -17.03 6.57
N GLY A 222 -21.68 -18.35 6.43
CA GLY A 222 -21.29 -19.24 7.53
C GLY A 222 -19.86 -19.03 7.97
N ARG A 223 -18.98 -18.58 7.07
CA ARG A 223 -17.57 -18.28 7.34
C ARG A 223 -17.31 -16.81 7.63
N TRP A 224 -18.29 -15.94 7.35
CA TRP A 224 -18.15 -14.50 7.48
C TRP A 224 -17.64 -14.03 8.86
N PRO A 225 -18.11 -14.57 10.00
CA PRO A 225 -17.57 -14.17 11.29
C PRO A 225 -16.07 -14.48 11.45
N ALA A 226 -15.60 -15.62 10.95
CA ALA A 226 -14.18 -15.99 10.98
C ALA A 226 -13.35 -15.09 10.05
N ILE A 227 -13.86 -14.77 8.85
CA ILE A 227 -13.21 -13.85 7.93
C ILE A 227 -13.01 -12.47 8.58
N LEU A 228 -14.04 -11.96 9.26
CA LEU A 228 -13.96 -10.68 9.98
C LEU A 228 -12.94 -10.73 11.12
N GLU A 229 -12.95 -11.81 11.90
CA GLU A 229 -12.00 -12.01 13.00
C GLU A 229 -10.56 -11.95 12.48
N TYR A 230 -10.25 -12.73 11.42
CA TYR A 230 -8.89 -12.82 10.86
C TYR A 230 -8.43 -11.54 10.14
N CYS A 231 -9.35 -10.64 9.83
CA CYS A 231 -9.06 -9.31 9.33
C CYS A 231 -8.99 -8.24 10.43
N SER A 232 -9.29 -8.58 11.68
CA SER A 232 -9.23 -7.63 12.81
C SER A 232 -7.78 -7.23 13.13
N PHE A 233 -7.61 -6.01 13.67
CA PHE A 233 -6.31 -5.53 14.10
C PHE A 233 -5.66 -6.45 15.15
N ASP A 234 -6.44 -6.90 16.12
CA ASP A 234 -5.96 -7.72 17.22
C ASP A 234 -5.48 -9.10 16.73
N TRP A 235 -6.25 -9.72 15.84
CA TRP A 235 -5.84 -10.99 15.24
C TRP A 235 -4.58 -10.82 14.39
N MET A 236 -4.53 -9.82 13.52
CA MET A 236 -3.37 -9.55 12.67
C MET A 236 -2.12 -9.24 13.50
N LYS A 237 -2.25 -8.50 14.60
CA LYS A 237 -1.12 -8.21 15.47
C LYS A 237 -0.63 -9.48 16.18
N LYS A 238 -1.53 -10.30 16.69
CA LYS A 238 -1.18 -11.59 17.34
C LYS A 238 -0.53 -12.57 16.36
N ASN A 239 -0.92 -12.52 15.08
CA ASN A 239 -0.44 -13.42 14.02
C ASN A 239 0.46 -12.66 13.01
N ALA A 240 1.13 -11.60 13.44
CA ALA A 240 1.86 -10.70 12.57
C ALA A 240 2.92 -11.40 11.70
N ALA A 241 3.56 -12.45 12.19
CA ALA A 241 4.54 -13.22 11.45
C ALA A 241 3.98 -13.84 10.13
N LYS A 242 2.66 -14.12 10.05
CA LYS A 242 2.00 -14.65 8.85
C LYS A 242 1.67 -13.56 7.81
N THR A 243 1.52 -12.31 8.26
CA THR A 243 1.03 -11.21 7.42
C THR A 243 2.09 -10.19 7.02
N VAL A 244 3.19 -10.14 7.77
CA VAL A 244 4.29 -9.20 7.57
C VAL A 244 5.39 -9.82 6.70
N PRO A 245 5.97 -9.06 5.76
CA PRO A 245 7.05 -9.58 4.92
C PRO A 245 8.18 -10.21 5.72
N LEU A 246 8.62 -11.40 5.33
CA LEU A 246 9.69 -12.18 5.97
C LEU A 246 9.49 -12.33 7.49
N GLY A 247 8.22 -12.42 7.96
CA GLY A 247 7.92 -12.56 9.37
C GLY A 247 8.45 -11.41 10.25
N GLY A 248 8.75 -10.26 9.64
CA GLY A 248 9.28 -9.09 10.35
C GLY A 248 10.79 -9.06 10.54
N ALA A 249 11.56 -9.92 9.89
CA ALA A 249 13.02 -10.04 10.07
C ALA A 249 13.82 -8.75 9.80
N PHE A 250 13.24 -7.80 9.07
CA PHE A 250 13.88 -6.52 8.75
C PHE A 250 13.63 -5.41 9.79
N TRP A 251 12.95 -5.70 10.89
CA TRP A 251 12.64 -4.69 11.92
C TRP A 251 13.09 -5.15 13.29
N ASP A 252 13.72 -4.25 14.03
CA ASP A 252 14.00 -4.46 15.43
C ASP A 252 12.68 -4.57 16.21
N GLY A 253 12.50 -5.66 16.93
CA GLY A 253 11.22 -6.02 17.55
C GLY A 253 10.27 -6.80 16.63
N GLY A 254 10.69 -7.15 15.40
CA GLY A 254 10.00 -8.11 14.54
C GLY A 254 8.65 -7.65 13.97
N ALA A 255 7.81 -8.61 13.67
CA ALA A 255 6.52 -8.40 13.02
C ALA A 255 5.53 -7.53 13.83
N GLU A 256 5.59 -7.59 15.16
CA GLU A 256 4.70 -6.81 16.03
C GLU A 256 4.97 -5.30 15.96
N VAL A 257 6.21 -4.90 15.71
CA VAL A 257 6.60 -3.51 15.51
C VAL A 257 6.13 -3.01 14.15
N PHE A 258 6.16 -3.86 13.13
CA PHE A 258 5.63 -3.55 11.81
C PHE A 258 4.12 -3.27 11.85
N ILE A 259 3.32 -4.10 12.54
CA ILE A 259 1.90 -3.86 12.83
C ILE A 259 1.83 -3.04 14.12
N ASN A 260 2.12 -1.73 14.01
CA ASN A 260 2.30 -0.85 15.16
C ASN A 260 1.01 -0.68 15.99
N LYS A 261 0.34 0.45 15.90
CA LYS A 261 -0.81 0.81 16.77
C LYS A 261 -2.16 0.75 16.06
N GLY A 262 -2.20 0.80 14.73
CA GLY A 262 -3.46 0.81 13.95
C GLY A 262 -4.38 2.00 14.22
N VAL A 263 -3.85 3.11 14.73
CA VAL A 263 -4.60 4.32 15.06
C VAL A 263 -4.18 5.51 14.21
N ASN A 264 -5.13 6.41 13.96
CA ASN A 264 -4.92 7.67 13.27
C ASN A 264 -4.81 8.84 14.25
N GLY A 265 -4.32 9.98 13.76
CA GLY A 265 -4.28 11.24 14.51
C GLY A 265 -3.11 11.37 15.49
N ARG A 266 -2.13 10.48 15.46
CA ARG A 266 -0.93 10.55 16.34
C ARG A 266 -0.09 11.81 16.13
N TRP A 267 -0.20 12.42 14.97
CA TRP A 267 0.46 13.67 14.62
C TRP A 267 -0.06 14.88 15.42
N ARG A 268 -1.29 14.80 15.97
CA ARG A 268 -1.93 15.90 16.70
C ARG A 268 -1.18 16.31 17.98
N ASP A 269 -0.50 15.35 18.60
CA ASP A 269 0.31 15.62 19.81
C ASP A 269 1.67 16.24 19.47
N THR A 270 2.02 16.36 18.19
CA THR A 270 3.34 16.82 17.75
C THR A 270 3.25 18.06 16.87
N LEU A 271 2.39 18.04 15.83
CA LEU A 271 2.25 19.18 14.91
C LEU A 271 1.48 20.32 15.56
N THR A 272 1.93 21.53 15.28
CA THR A 272 1.18 22.75 15.64
C THR A 272 -0.04 22.90 14.73
N ALA A 273 -0.97 23.79 15.11
CA ALA A 273 -2.11 24.13 14.27
C ALA A 273 -1.67 24.70 12.90
N ASP A 274 -0.62 25.51 12.88
CA ASP A 274 -0.08 26.13 11.65
C ASP A 274 0.55 25.08 10.73
N GLU A 275 1.33 24.13 11.26
CA GLU A 275 1.90 23.03 10.50
C GLU A 275 0.81 22.12 9.90
N SER A 276 -0.26 21.88 10.65
CA SER A 276 -1.41 21.12 10.16
C SER A 276 -2.16 21.87 9.05
N ALA A 277 -2.37 23.19 9.21
CA ALA A 277 -3.00 24.04 8.20
C ALA A 277 -2.15 24.15 6.93
N GLU A 278 -0.82 24.22 7.07
CA GLU A 278 0.11 24.18 5.94
C GLU A 278 -0.02 22.88 5.12
N TYR A 279 -0.07 21.73 5.80
CA TYR A 279 -0.31 20.44 5.15
C TYR A 279 -1.65 20.42 4.40
N GLU A 280 -2.73 20.90 5.01
CA GLU A 280 -4.06 20.92 4.39
C GLU A 280 -4.09 21.84 3.17
N ALA A 281 -3.48 23.02 3.26
CA ALA A 281 -3.35 23.93 2.13
C ALA A 281 -2.51 23.31 0.99
N ARG A 282 -1.44 22.60 1.32
CA ARG A 282 -0.63 21.88 0.33
C ARG A 282 -1.42 20.73 -0.31
N ALA A 283 -2.16 19.93 0.47
CA ALA A 283 -2.99 18.86 -0.06
C ALA A 283 -4.00 19.38 -1.10
N VAL A 284 -4.66 20.50 -0.81
CA VAL A 284 -5.59 21.14 -1.79
C VAL A 284 -4.85 21.62 -3.04
N ARG A 285 -3.68 22.19 -2.88
CA ARG A 285 -2.87 22.71 -4.00
C ARG A 285 -2.37 21.59 -4.92
N GLU A 286 -1.92 20.46 -4.34
CA GLU A 286 -1.35 19.33 -5.08
C GLU A 286 -2.40 18.40 -5.70
N LEU A 287 -3.54 18.22 -5.01
CA LEU A 287 -4.54 17.19 -5.34
C LEU A 287 -5.88 17.77 -5.82
N GLY A 288 -6.12 19.06 -5.61
CA GLY A 288 -7.44 19.66 -5.73
C GLY A 288 -8.34 19.37 -4.51
N PRO A 289 -9.42 20.15 -4.35
CA PRO A 289 -10.24 20.12 -3.13
C PRO A 289 -10.96 18.78 -2.90
N GLU A 290 -11.39 18.11 -3.96
CA GLU A 290 -12.12 16.83 -3.86
C GLU A 290 -11.22 15.70 -3.35
N CYS A 291 -10.07 15.50 -3.99
CA CYS A 291 -9.10 14.49 -3.58
C CYS A 291 -8.52 14.77 -2.20
N ALA A 292 -8.20 16.04 -1.89
CA ALA A 292 -7.68 16.44 -0.58
C ALA A 292 -8.68 16.13 0.54
N ARG A 293 -9.96 16.41 0.34
CA ARG A 293 -11.02 16.07 1.29
C ARG A 293 -11.17 14.56 1.48
N TRP A 294 -11.20 13.80 0.37
CA TRP A 294 -11.23 12.35 0.45
C TRP A 294 -10.02 11.79 1.20
N LEU A 295 -8.81 12.30 0.92
CA LEU A 295 -7.58 11.86 1.57
C LEU A 295 -7.60 12.09 3.09
N ALA A 296 -8.18 13.20 3.54
CA ALA A 296 -8.29 13.52 4.97
C ALA A 296 -9.34 12.69 5.70
N HIS A 297 -10.47 12.36 5.06
CA HIS A 297 -11.66 11.88 5.77
C HIS A 297 -12.22 10.55 5.25
N GLY A 298 -11.96 10.16 4.00
CA GLY A 298 -12.64 9.08 3.32
C GLY A 298 -13.96 9.52 2.68
N HIS A 299 -14.88 8.58 2.44
CA HIS A 299 -16.16 8.84 1.79
C HIS A 299 -17.26 9.30 2.77
N GLY A 300 -17.07 9.13 4.07
CA GLY A 300 -18.05 9.46 5.09
C GLY A 300 -17.66 10.74 5.83
N THR A 301 -18.24 11.85 5.44
CA THR A 301 -18.35 13.07 6.25
C THR A 301 -19.81 13.32 6.54
#